data_0036189a12ab1d04d30cc5591d3d4d9a
#
_entry.id   0036189a12ab1d04d30cc5591d3d4d9a
#
_cell.length_a   1.000
_cell.length_b   1.000
_cell.length_c   1.000
_cell.angle_alpha   90.00
_cell.angle_beta   90.00
_cell.angle_gamma   90.00
#
_symmetry.space_group_name_H-M   'P 1'
#
loop_
_entity.id
_entity.type
_entity.pdbx_description
1 polymer ?
#
loop_
_entity_poly.entity_id
_entity_poly.type
_entity_poly.pdbx_seq_one_letter_code
_entity_poly.pdbx_strand_id
1 'polypeptide(L)'
;KKRIKTDPVTGEGYSHIYGTRYVQEIRSTDKQGKVKVKRFKEPRWLQPELQKDSIYSNRSEGVMCFAPDGRTLYFTSSRMIKESQVGTRIYKVIRQAANSGEETEKKEWGSVSLAGICGDSVSIGHPALTPDGLRLYFVTDQLPGGFGGKDIWYVDRLEEKWGQPQNAGELINTAGDEMFPYVRENGEFYFASNGHYGFGGLDLYKVGNVAGKEVIIHLPAP
;
A
#
# COMPACT_ATOMS: atom_id res chain seq x y z
N LYS A 1 9.68 29.35 -13.81
CA LYS A 1 9.55 28.11 -13.03
C LYS A 1 8.08 27.67 -13.13
N LYS A 2 7.78 26.50 -13.72
CA LYS A 2 6.43 25.92 -13.67
C LYS A 2 6.10 25.63 -12.20
N ARG A 3 4.98 26.16 -11.71
CA ARG A 3 4.50 25.89 -10.36
C ARG A 3 4.12 24.40 -10.29
N ILE A 4 4.76 23.63 -9.42
CA ILE A 4 4.39 22.23 -9.20
C ILE A 4 2.97 22.25 -8.61
N LYS A 5 2.04 21.52 -9.24
CA LYS A 5 0.70 21.33 -8.68
C LYS A 5 0.84 20.43 -7.45
N THR A 6 0.23 20.84 -6.35
CA THR A 6 0.20 20.07 -5.12
C THR A 6 -1.17 19.41 -4.91
N ASP A 7 -1.18 18.27 -4.25
CA ASP A 7 -2.38 17.62 -3.82
C ASP A 7 -3.04 18.45 -2.72
N PRO A 8 -4.32 18.86 -2.87
CA PRO A 8 -4.99 19.73 -1.90
C PRO A 8 -5.23 19.07 -0.53
N VAL A 9 -5.08 17.74 -0.43
CA VAL A 9 -5.26 16.98 0.81
C VAL A 9 -3.93 16.88 1.56
N THR A 10 -2.85 16.51 0.86
CA THR A 10 -1.53 16.30 1.49
C THR A 10 -0.66 17.55 1.48
N GLY A 11 -0.96 18.53 0.62
CA GLY A 11 -0.13 19.72 0.41
C GLY A 11 1.17 19.47 -0.37
N GLU A 12 1.46 18.22 -0.69
CA GLU A 12 2.67 17.78 -1.39
C GLU A 12 2.44 17.64 -2.90
N GLY A 13 3.52 17.41 -3.66
CA GLY A 13 3.42 17.02 -5.06
C GLY A 13 2.67 15.69 -5.21
N TYR A 14 1.90 15.55 -6.30
CA TYR A 14 1.18 14.30 -6.55
C TYR A 14 2.14 13.11 -6.65
N SER A 15 1.82 12.04 -5.92
CA SER A 15 2.46 10.74 -6.02
C SER A 15 1.56 9.75 -6.78
N HIS A 16 2.18 8.82 -7.50
CA HIS A 16 1.44 7.83 -8.29
C HIS A 16 2.10 6.47 -8.23
N ILE A 17 1.33 5.43 -8.51
CA ILE A 17 1.80 4.05 -8.54
C ILE A 17 2.40 3.75 -9.92
N TYR A 18 3.61 3.22 -9.92
CA TYR A 18 4.30 2.72 -11.09
C TYR A 18 4.43 1.21 -11.02
N GLY A 19 4.20 0.55 -12.13
CA GLY A 19 4.40 -0.89 -12.27
C GLY A 19 5.66 -1.20 -13.08
N THR A 20 6.31 -2.29 -12.76
CA THR A 20 7.37 -2.86 -13.58
C THR A 20 7.24 -4.37 -13.63
N ARG A 21 7.94 -5.01 -14.59
CA ARG A 21 7.91 -6.47 -14.79
C ARG A 21 9.33 -7.01 -14.86
N TYR A 22 9.56 -8.15 -14.22
CA TYR A 22 10.80 -8.90 -14.35
C TYR A 22 10.64 -9.93 -15.46
N VAL A 23 11.35 -9.77 -16.56
CA VAL A 23 11.12 -10.56 -17.78
C VAL A 23 12.42 -10.97 -18.45
N GLN A 24 12.38 -12.14 -19.11
CA GLN A 24 13.45 -12.60 -19.99
C GLN A 24 13.14 -12.37 -21.46
N GLU A 25 11.86 -12.17 -21.82
CA GLU A 25 11.46 -11.80 -23.18
C GLU A 25 10.33 -10.76 -23.17
N ILE A 26 10.29 -9.95 -24.21
CA ILE A 26 9.16 -9.05 -24.50
C ILE A 26 8.59 -9.47 -25.85
N ARG A 27 7.28 -9.66 -25.91
CA ARG A 27 6.52 -9.87 -27.14
C ARG A 27 5.78 -8.58 -27.48
N SER A 28 5.84 -8.16 -28.72
CA SER A 28 5.09 -7.02 -29.24
C SER A 28 4.52 -7.38 -30.60
N THR A 29 3.32 -6.92 -30.90
CA THR A 29 2.66 -7.09 -32.19
C THR A 29 2.71 -5.78 -32.95
N ASP A 30 3.16 -5.79 -34.20
CA ASP A 30 3.15 -4.59 -35.03
C ASP A 30 1.76 -4.34 -35.65
N LYS A 31 1.61 -3.19 -36.34
CA LYS A 31 0.33 -2.80 -36.97
C LYS A 31 -0.19 -3.77 -38.01
N GLN A 32 0.65 -4.67 -38.51
CA GLN A 32 0.30 -5.72 -39.49
C GLN A 32 0.03 -7.07 -38.79
N GLY A 33 -0.04 -7.14 -37.46
CA GLY A 33 -0.30 -8.37 -36.71
C GLY A 33 0.92 -9.27 -36.55
N LYS A 34 2.13 -8.86 -36.97
CA LYS A 34 3.33 -9.69 -36.85
C LYS A 34 3.94 -9.60 -35.46
N VAL A 35 4.12 -10.74 -34.80
CA VAL A 35 4.73 -10.83 -33.46
C VAL A 35 6.25 -10.68 -33.56
N LYS A 36 6.78 -9.71 -32.84
CA LYS A 36 8.22 -9.52 -32.59
C LYS A 36 8.55 -9.95 -31.19
N VAL A 37 9.60 -10.78 -31.03
CA VAL A 37 10.07 -11.25 -29.73
C VAL A 37 11.49 -10.73 -29.51
N LYS A 38 11.67 -9.95 -28.42
CA LYS A 38 12.99 -9.50 -27.96
C LYS A 38 13.35 -10.32 -26.72
N ARG A 39 14.39 -11.15 -26.83
CA ARG A 39 14.92 -11.93 -25.71
C ARG A 39 16.15 -11.28 -25.12
N PHE A 40 16.28 -11.38 -23.79
CA PHE A 40 17.45 -10.93 -23.04
C PHE A 40 18.29 -12.14 -22.64
N LYS A 41 19.61 -11.96 -22.56
CA LYS A 41 20.51 -13.03 -22.08
C LYS A 41 20.17 -13.47 -20.67
N GLU A 42 19.83 -12.49 -19.81
CA GLU A 42 19.39 -12.71 -18.43
C GLU A 42 18.08 -11.98 -18.18
N PRO A 43 17.21 -12.50 -17.29
CA PRO A 43 16.01 -11.79 -16.87
C PRO A 43 16.37 -10.43 -16.26
N ARG A 44 15.54 -9.43 -16.51
CA ARG A 44 15.73 -8.08 -15.96
C ARG A 44 14.41 -7.35 -15.70
N TRP A 45 14.45 -6.38 -14.83
CA TRP A 45 13.35 -5.44 -14.65
C TRP A 45 13.22 -4.52 -15.85
N LEU A 46 12.00 -4.30 -16.29
CA LEU A 46 11.70 -3.26 -17.28
C LEU A 46 11.71 -1.87 -16.61
N GLN A 47 11.71 -0.83 -17.43
CA GLN A 47 11.50 0.53 -16.92
C GLN A 47 10.11 0.60 -16.23
N PRO A 48 10.00 1.21 -15.05
CA PRO A 48 8.72 1.43 -14.41
C PRO A 48 7.79 2.27 -15.29
N GLU A 49 6.55 1.83 -15.41
CA GLU A 49 5.51 2.52 -16.17
C GLU A 49 4.41 3.00 -15.22
N LEU A 50 3.93 4.24 -15.43
CA LEU A 50 2.81 4.78 -14.68
C LEU A 50 1.58 3.89 -14.91
N GLN A 51 0.95 3.45 -13.83
CA GLN A 51 -0.31 2.72 -13.89
C GLN A 51 -1.45 3.70 -14.22
N LYS A 52 -1.76 3.86 -15.52
CA LYS A 52 -2.75 4.82 -16.03
C LYS A 52 -4.19 4.31 -16.02
N ASP A 53 -4.40 3.13 -15.51
CA ASP A 53 -5.68 2.45 -15.41
C ASP A 53 -6.54 3.02 -14.25
N SER A 54 -7.52 2.29 -13.78
CA SER A 54 -8.43 2.69 -12.68
C SER A 54 -7.72 3.04 -11.37
N ILE A 55 -6.48 2.56 -11.17
CA ILE A 55 -5.63 2.93 -10.03
C ILE A 55 -5.26 4.42 -10.09
N TYR A 56 -4.96 4.93 -11.29
CA TYR A 56 -4.57 6.33 -11.46
C TYR A 56 -5.77 7.27 -11.23
N SER A 57 -5.52 8.36 -10.53
CA SER A 57 -6.44 9.48 -10.43
C SER A 57 -5.70 10.81 -10.63
N ASN A 58 -6.41 11.92 -10.57
CA ASN A 58 -5.80 13.26 -10.55
C ASN A 58 -5.42 13.70 -9.13
N ARG A 59 -5.21 12.76 -8.23
CA ARG A 59 -4.83 12.92 -6.83
C ARG A 59 -3.62 12.05 -6.53
N SER A 60 -3.17 12.03 -5.26
CA SER A 60 -2.08 11.18 -4.83
C SER A 60 -2.53 9.73 -4.61
N GLU A 61 -1.73 8.81 -5.10
CA GLU A 61 -1.75 7.40 -4.77
C GLU A 61 -0.41 7.01 -4.15
N GLY A 62 -0.44 6.28 -3.06
CA GLY A 62 0.77 5.86 -2.35
C GLY A 62 0.60 4.50 -1.71
N VAL A 63 1.48 4.16 -0.84
CA VAL A 63 1.65 2.90 -0.10
C VAL A 63 0.56 1.86 -0.38
N MET A 64 0.96 0.69 -0.82
CA MET A 64 0.04 -0.36 -1.25
C MET A 64 0.50 -1.73 -0.78
N CYS A 65 -0.44 -2.66 -0.70
CA CYS A 65 -0.16 -4.09 -0.50
C CYS A 65 -1.10 -4.95 -1.35
N PHE A 66 -0.61 -6.11 -1.75
CA PHE A 66 -1.44 -7.14 -2.37
C PHE A 66 -2.07 -8.03 -1.30
N ALA A 67 -3.29 -8.47 -1.56
CA ALA A 67 -3.87 -9.58 -0.81
C ALA A 67 -3.19 -10.91 -1.22
N PRO A 68 -3.31 -11.97 -0.39
CA PRO A 68 -2.71 -13.28 -0.67
C PRO A 68 -3.18 -13.92 -1.98
N ASP A 69 -4.32 -13.49 -2.51
CA ASP A 69 -4.84 -13.92 -3.82
C ASP A 69 -3.99 -13.43 -5.01
N GLY A 70 -3.03 -12.53 -4.77
CA GLY A 70 -2.18 -11.90 -5.79
C GLY A 70 -2.94 -11.04 -6.79
N ARG A 71 -4.24 -10.82 -6.58
CA ARG A 71 -5.14 -10.10 -7.49
C ARG A 71 -5.77 -8.87 -6.88
N THR A 72 -6.06 -8.89 -5.59
CA THR A 72 -6.63 -7.74 -4.87
C THR A 72 -5.51 -6.84 -4.39
N LEU A 73 -5.55 -5.58 -4.80
CA LEU A 73 -4.63 -4.53 -4.37
C LEU A 73 -5.34 -3.58 -3.42
N TYR A 74 -4.76 -3.35 -2.26
CA TYR A 74 -5.13 -2.27 -1.34
C TYR A 74 -4.12 -1.14 -1.47
N PHE A 75 -4.57 0.10 -1.52
CA PHE A 75 -3.68 1.26 -1.67
C PHE A 75 -4.26 2.51 -1.03
N THR A 76 -3.36 3.37 -0.58
CA THR A 76 -3.70 4.70 -0.05
C THR A 76 -3.96 5.65 -1.21
N SER A 77 -5.03 6.45 -1.14
CA SER A 77 -5.24 7.55 -2.08
C SER A 77 -5.97 8.72 -1.43
N SER A 78 -5.70 9.92 -1.92
CA SER A 78 -6.44 11.14 -1.58
C SER A 78 -7.61 11.42 -2.54
N ARG A 79 -7.95 10.45 -3.42
CA ARG A 79 -9.15 10.54 -4.28
C ARG A 79 -10.42 10.59 -3.45
N MET A 80 -11.42 11.25 -3.98
CA MET A 80 -12.74 11.33 -3.35
C MET A 80 -13.76 10.59 -4.23
N ILE A 81 -14.41 9.57 -3.69
CA ILE A 81 -15.56 8.89 -4.30
C ILE A 81 -16.86 9.49 -3.75
N LYS A 82 -16.84 9.95 -2.51
CA LYS A 82 -17.98 10.62 -1.84
C LYS A 82 -17.55 11.99 -1.36
N GLU A 83 -18.47 12.95 -1.38
CA GLU A 83 -18.23 14.32 -0.90
C GLU A 83 -17.93 14.40 0.60
N SER A 84 -18.42 13.43 1.39
CA SER A 84 -18.18 13.36 2.84
C SER A 84 -16.78 12.87 3.24
N GLN A 85 -15.96 12.46 2.27
CA GLN A 85 -14.62 11.95 2.55
C GLN A 85 -13.67 13.08 2.94
N VAL A 86 -12.86 12.81 3.97
CA VAL A 86 -11.82 13.71 4.47
C VAL A 86 -10.47 12.97 4.45
N GLY A 87 -9.41 13.67 4.02
CA GLY A 87 -8.05 13.15 4.04
C GLY A 87 -7.81 12.00 3.06
N THR A 88 -6.89 11.13 3.41
CA THR A 88 -6.55 9.93 2.64
C THR A 88 -7.41 8.73 3.05
N ARG A 89 -7.57 7.78 2.13
CA ARG A 89 -8.32 6.55 2.35
C ARG A 89 -7.59 5.35 1.79
N ILE A 90 -7.95 4.19 2.29
CA ILE A 90 -7.53 2.92 1.71
C ILE A 90 -8.63 2.45 0.76
N TYR A 91 -8.24 2.26 -0.47
CA TYR A 91 -9.06 1.74 -1.56
C TYR A 91 -8.64 0.32 -1.90
N LYS A 92 -9.54 -0.42 -2.51
CA LYS A 92 -9.26 -1.73 -3.08
C LYS A 92 -9.65 -1.77 -4.55
N VAL A 93 -8.91 -2.58 -5.31
CA VAL A 93 -9.16 -2.87 -6.70
C VAL A 93 -8.74 -4.30 -7.00
N ILE A 94 -9.45 -4.96 -7.92
CA ILE A 94 -9.17 -6.36 -8.27
C ILE A 94 -8.62 -6.39 -9.69
N ARG A 95 -7.51 -7.10 -9.90
CA ARG A 95 -6.96 -7.37 -11.22
C ARG A 95 -7.91 -8.26 -12.01
N GLN A 96 -8.28 -7.82 -13.20
CA GLN A 96 -9.13 -8.58 -14.10
C GLN A 96 -8.35 -9.73 -14.72
N ALA A 97 -9.01 -10.88 -14.92
CA ALA A 97 -8.42 -11.97 -15.68
C ALA A 97 -8.19 -11.53 -17.14
N ALA A 98 -7.02 -11.77 -17.68
CA ALA A 98 -6.79 -11.60 -19.11
C ALA A 98 -7.71 -12.57 -19.86
N ASN A 99 -8.69 -12.05 -20.61
CA ASN A 99 -9.44 -12.88 -21.53
C ASN A 99 -8.50 -13.30 -22.66
N SER A 100 -8.32 -14.59 -22.82
CA SER A 100 -7.60 -15.18 -23.94
C SER A 100 -8.28 -14.79 -25.26
N GLY A 101 -7.66 -13.94 -26.06
CA GLY A 101 -8.02 -13.81 -27.47
C GLY A 101 -8.16 -12.44 -28.10
N GLU A 102 -8.13 -11.32 -27.39
CA GLU A 102 -8.16 -10.00 -28.01
C GLU A 102 -7.13 -9.04 -27.41
N GLU A 103 -6.19 -8.58 -28.23
CA GLU A 103 -5.20 -7.52 -27.93
C GLU A 103 -5.80 -6.11 -27.98
N THR A 104 -6.98 -5.89 -27.44
CA THR A 104 -7.47 -4.54 -27.20
C THR A 104 -6.95 -4.05 -25.86
N GLU A 105 -6.71 -2.73 -25.72
CA GLU A 105 -6.27 -2.04 -24.49
C GLU A 105 -7.18 -2.40 -23.30
N LYS A 106 -7.05 -3.62 -22.77
CA LYS A 106 -7.87 -4.08 -21.65
C LYS A 106 -7.33 -3.46 -20.38
N LYS A 107 -8.21 -2.79 -19.66
CA LYS A 107 -7.94 -2.36 -18.31
C LYS A 107 -7.47 -3.56 -17.51
N GLU A 108 -6.25 -3.49 -16.98
CA GLU A 108 -5.69 -4.53 -16.13
C GLU A 108 -6.43 -4.62 -14.79
N TRP A 109 -6.98 -3.50 -14.33
CA TRP A 109 -7.64 -3.35 -13.05
C TRP A 109 -9.12 -3.04 -13.20
N GLY A 110 -9.93 -3.62 -12.33
CA GLY A 110 -11.37 -3.38 -12.24
C GLY A 110 -11.72 -2.02 -11.63
N SER A 111 -12.95 -1.87 -11.20
CA SER A 111 -13.40 -0.66 -10.53
C SER A 111 -12.80 -0.51 -9.15
N VAL A 112 -12.34 0.70 -8.82
CA VAL A 112 -11.83 1.05 -7.49
C VAL A 112 -13.00 1.29 -6.54
N SER A 113 -12.91 0.75 -5.33
CA SER A 113 -13.87 0.95 -4.26
C SER A 113 -13.16 1.22 -2.93
N LEU A 114 -13.88 1.80 -1.97
CA LEU A 114 -13.37 1.92 -0.60
C LEU A 114 -13.16 0.54 0.02
N ALA A 115 -12.10 0.38 0.80
CA ALA A 115 -11.83 -0.88 1.51
C ALA A 115 -12.80 -1.14 2.68
N GLY A 116 -13.53 -0.11 3.16
CA GLY A 116 -14.54 -0.26 4.20
C GLY A 116 -13.96 -0.50 5.60
N ILE A 117 -12.79 0.10 5.92
CA ILE A 117 -12.07 -0.12 7.18
C ILE A 117 -12.58 0.82 8.27
N CYS A 118 -12.70 2.11 7.97
CA CYS A 118 -13.15 3.15 8.90
C CYS A 118 -14.26 3.98 8.29
N GLY A 119 -14.95 4.75 9.14
CA GLY A 119 -15.96 5.72 8.71
C GLY A 119 -15.38 6.81 7.79
N ASP A 120 -16.21 7.48 6.99
CA ASP A 120 -15.78 8.42 5.94
C ASP A 120 -15.08 9.69 6.48
N SER A 121 -15.16 9.98 7.77
CA SER A 121 -14.55 11.15 8.43
C SER A 121 -13.13 10.91 8.96
N VAL A 122 -12.59 9.67 8.94
CA VAL A 122 -11.27 9.34 9.48
C VAL A 122 -10.26 9.18 8.35
N SER A 123 -9.18 9.94 8.32
CA SER A 123 -8.07 9.77 7.37
C SER A 123 -7.24 8.55 7.75
N ILE A 124 -7.06 7.62 6.82
CA ILE A 124 -6.27 6.39 7.01
C ILE A 124 -5.36 6.13 5.82
N GLY A 125 -4.24 5.46 6.06
CA GLY A 125 -3.31 5.10 4.99
C GLY A 125 -2.42 3.92 5.33
N HIS A 126 -1.42 3.65 4.50
CA HIS A 126 -0.37 2.65 4.67
C HIS A 126 -0.91 1.23 4.95
N PRO A 127 -1.73 0.66 4.05
CA PRO A 127 -2.25 -0.68 4.24
C PRO A 127 -1.15 -1.75 4.21
N ALA A 128 -1.24 -2.72 5.13
CA ALA A 128 -0.43 -3.93 5.12
C ALA A 128 -1.26 -5.13 5.57
N LEU A 129 -1.37 -6.15 4.73
CA LEU A 129 -2.09 -7.38 5.03
C LEU A 129 -1.17 -8.45 5.61
N THR A 130 -1.71 -9.24 6.54
CA THR A 130 -1.07 -10.50 6.94
C THR A 130 -1.07 -11.51 5.77
N PRO A 131 -0.12 -12.46 5.73
CA PRO A 131 -0.02 -13.45 4.67
C PRO A 131 -1.27 -14.33 4.51
N ASP A 132 -2.05 -14.51 5.56
CA ASP A 132 -3.33 -15.22 5.54
C ASP A 132 -4.50 -14.34 5.09
N GLY A 133 -4.31 -13.01 4.98
CA GLY A 133 -5.33 -12.03 4.60
C GLY A 133 -6.38 -11.77 5.69
N LEU A 134 -6.17 -12.25 6.92
CA LEU A 134 -7.14 -12.15 8.01
C LEU A 134 -7.01 -10.87 8.83
N ARG A 135 -5.87 -10.18 8.76
CA ARG A 135 -5.64 -8.89 9.44
C ARG A 135 -5.08 -7.87 8.46
N LEU A 136 -5.63 -6.66 8.50
CA LEU A 136 -5.11 -5.50 7.76
C LEU A 136 -4.67 -4.44 8.74
N TYR A 137 -3.39 -4.13 8.72
CA TYR A 137 -2.80 -2.99 9.42
C TYR A 137 -2.94 -1.73 8.58
N PHE A 138 -3.08 -0.60 9.27
CA PHE A 138 -3.16 0.73 8.66
C PHE A 138 -2.68 1.78 9.64
N VAL A 139 -2.52 3.03 9.18
CA VAL A 139 -2.01 4.15 9.97
C VAL A 139 -3.03 5.26 10.03
N THR A 140 -3.22 5.85 11.22
CA THR A 140 -4.03 7.04 11.43
C THR A 140 -3.64 7.76 12.74
N ASP A 141 -3.89 9.06 12.78
CA ASP A 141 -3.81 9.93 13.97
C ASP A 141 -5.19 10.38 14.47
N GLN A 142 -6.29 9.80 13.94
CA GLN A 142 -7.64 10.32 14.13
C GLN A 142 -8.58 9.39 14.89
N LEU A 143 -8.10 8.22 15.31
CA LEU A 143 -8.91 7.31 16.13
C LEU A 143 -8.64 7.55 17.62
N PRO A 144 -9.68 7.49 18.48
CA PRO A 144 -9.52 7.63 19.92
C PRO A 144 -8.74 6.44 20.50
N GLY A 145 -7.85 6.71 21.45
CA GLY A 145 -7.00 5.69 22.07
C GLY A 145 -5.66 5.48 21.38
N GLY A 146 -5.22 6.45 20.58
CA GLY A 146 -3.85 6.53 20.07
C GLY A 146 -2.85 6.89 21.17
N PHE A 147 -1.57 6.66 20.90
CA PHE A 147 -0.46 6.91 21.84
C PHE A 147 0.22 8.25 21.57
N GLY A 148 0.12 8.79 20.35
CA GLY A 148 0.80 10.03 20.03
C GLY A 148 0.43 10.62 18.69
N GLY A 149 1.37 10.68 17.78
CA GLY A 149 1.18 11.14 16.41
C GLY A 149 0.40 10.14 15.56
N LYS A 150 1.00 9.66 14.49
CA LYS A 150 0.41 8.59 13.67
C LYS A 150 0.69 7.23 14.28
N ASP A 151 -0.36 6.52 14.64
CA ASP A 151 -0.28 5.18 15.19
C ASP A 151 -0.61 4.11 14.15
N ILE A 152 -0.04 2.93 14.34
CA ILE A 152 -0.42 1.71 13.62
C ILE A 152 -1.63 1.10 14.33
N TRP A 153 -2.67 0.85 13.55
CA TRP A 153 -3.91 0.20 13.91
C TRP A 153 -4.12 -1.04 13.05
N TYR A 154 -5.04 -1.90 13.44
CA TYR A 154 -5.45 -3.02 12.61
C TYR A 154 -6.95 -3.29 12.69
N VAL A 155 -7.45 -4.00 11.71
CA VAL A 155 -8.77 -4.62 11.66
C VAL A 155 -8.63 -6.09 11.33
N ASP A 156 -9.41 -6.92 12.00
CA ASP A 156 -9.52 -8.34 11.69
C ASP A 156 -10.66 -8.57 10.70
N ARG A 157 -10.51 -9.58 9.85
CA ARG A 157 -11.51 -9.94 8.87
C ARG A 157 -12.62 -10.75 9.55
N LEU A 158 -13.83 -10.26 9.44
CA LEU A 158 -15.05 -10.93 9.90
C LEU A 158 -15.85 -11.31 8.65
N GLU A 159 -15.71 -12.56 8.20
CA GLU A 159 -16.31 -13.05 6.95
C GLU A 159 -15.90 -12.16 5.75
N GLU A 160 -16.83 -11.39 5.19
CA GLU A 160 -16.59 -10.53 4.04
C GLU A 160 -16.30 -9.05 4.40
N LYS A 161 -16.32 -8.70 5.69
CA LYS A 161 -16.15 -7.33 6.19
C LYS A 161 -14.95 -7.23 7.11
N TRP A 162 -14.48 -6.01 7.29
CA TRP A 162 -13.51 -5.69 8.32
C TRP A 162 -14.23 -5.42 9.65
N GLY A 163 -13.63 -5.88 10.75
CA GLY A 163 -14.09 -5.61 12.10
C GLY A 163 -13.82 -4.17 12.56
N GLN A 164 -13.98 -3.94 13.86
CA GLN A 164 -13.69 -2.64 14.43
C GLN A 164 -12.17 -2.41 14.51
N PRO A 165 -11.68 -1.18 14.26
CA PRO A 165 -10.29 -0.82 14.45
C PRO A 165 -9.79 -1.07 15.87
N GLN A 166 -8.59 -1.64 15.98
CA GLN A 166 -7.89 -1.87 17.24
C GLN A 166 -6.49 -1.27 17.12
N ASN A 167 -6.03 -0.58 18.18
CA ASN A 167 -4.68 -0.04 18.24
C ASN A 167 -3.67 -1.20 18.38
N ALA A 168 -2.53 -1.12 17.68
CA ALA A 168 -1.50 -2.17 17.73
C ALA A 168 -0.74 -2.22 19.07
N GLY A 169 -1.00 -1.30 19.98
CA GLY A 169 -0.53 -1.31 21.35
C GLY A 169 0.80 -0.60 21.58
N GLU A 170 1.14 -0.43 22.87
CA GLU A 170 2.30 0.32 23.36
C GLU A 170 3.66 -0.28 22.99
N LEU A 171 3.70 -1.55 22.61
CA LEU A 171 4.93 -2.16 22.12
C LEU A 171 5.35 -1.57 20.76
N ILE A 172 4.38 -1.29 19.90
CA ILE A 172 4.59 -0.77 18.55
C ILE A 172 4.47 0.76 18.55
N ASN A 173 3.39 1.29 19.13
CA ASN A 173 3.04 2.70 19.06
C ASN A 173 3.66 3.49 20.23
N THR A 174 4.08 4.72 19.94
CA THR A 174 4.76 5.63 20.86
C THR A 174 4.09 7.02 20.83
N ALA A 175 4.68 7.98 21.51
CA ALA A 175 4.28 9.39 21.39
C ALA A 175 4.67 10.03 20.04
N GLY A 176 5.46 9.34 19.22
CA GLY A 176 5.88 9.77 17.88
C GLY A 176 4.91 9.34 16.78
N ASP A 177 5.47 9.17 15.59
CA ASP A 177 4.78 8.64 14.41
C ASP A 177 5.26 7.21 14.13
N GLU A 178 4.35 6.27 14.03
CA GLU A 178 4.59 4.91 13.55
C GLU A 178 3.91 4.73 12.19
N MET A 179 4.70 4.35 11.18
CA MET A 179 4.26 4.32 9.79
C MET A 179 4.80 3.12 9.04
N PHE A 180 4.27 2.90 7.83
CA PHE A 180 4.74 1.89 6.89
C PHE A 180 4.77 0.47 7.47
N PRO A 181 3.68 -0.02 8.10
CA PRO A 181 3.62 -1.40 8.53
C PRO A 181 3.86 -2.35 7.36
N TYR A 182 4.56 -3.43 7.62
CA TYR A 182 4.80 -4.49 6.65
C TYR A 182 4.85 -5.84 7.35
N VAL A 183 4.10 -6.81 6.83
CA VAL A 183 4.11 -8.19 7.33
C VAL A 183 4.74 -9.09 6.28
N ARG A 184 5.81 -9.75 6.66
CA ARG A 184 6.52 -10.71 5.80
C ARG A 184 5.76 -12.03 5.73
N GLU A 185 6.03 -12.86 4.70
CA GLU A 185 5.39 -14.18 4.52
C GLU A 185 5.57 -15.12 5.72
N ASN A 186 6.67 -14.99 6.47
CA ASN A 186 6.92 -15.75 7.69
C ASN A 186 6.26 -15.17 8.96
N GLY A 187 5.46 -14.10 8.82
CA GLY A 187 4.75 -13.43 9.91
C GLY A 187 5.56 -12.34 10.64
N GLU A 188 6.83 -12.12 10.30
CA GLU A 188 7.61 -11.02 10.90
C GLU A 188 6.98 -9.66 10.56
N PHE A 189 6.81 -8.83 11.58
CA PHE A 189 6.22 -7.50 11.46
C PHE A 189 7.30 -6.42 11.48
N TYR A 190 7.25 -5.53 10.50
CA TYR A 190 8.17 -4.41 10.34
C TYR A 190 7.40 -3.10 10.28
N PHE A 191 8.03 -2.02 10.73
CA PHE A 191 7.46 -0.67 10.66
C PHE A 191 8.56 0.40 10.73
N ALA A 192 8.19 1.64 10.45
CA ALA A 192 9.05 2.81 10.65
C ALA A 192 8.51 3.64 11.81
N SER A 193 9.38 4.18 12.65
CA SER A 193 9.02 5.06 13.76
C SER A 193 10.07 6.15 13.99
N ASN A 194 9.61 7.30 14.46
CA ASN A 194 10.45 8.37 14.99
C ASN A 194 10.32 8.53 16.52
N GLY A 195 9.50 7.70 17.17
CA GLY A 195 9.27 7.73 18.61
C GLY A 195 10.07 6.69 19.38
N HIS A 196 10.49 5.58 18.76
CA HIS A 196 11.41 4.61 19.33
C HIS A 196 12.86 5.14 19.31
N TYR A 197 13.71 4.58 20.19
CA TYR A 197 15.14 4.92 20.20
C TYR A 197 15.80 4.51 18.88
N GLY A 198 16.40 5.49 18.18
CA GLY A 198 17.00 5.30 16.86
C GLY A 198 18.00 6.39 16.50
N PHE A 199 18.30 6.55 15.21
CA PHE A 199 19.27 7.55 14.71
C PHE A 199 18.64 8.93 14.47
N GLY A 200 17.33 9.03 14.52
CA GLY A 200 16.54 10.26 14.30
C GLY A 200 15.76 10.26 12.98
N GLY A 201 14.62 10.94 12.98
CA GLY A 201 13.64 10.79 11.91
C GLY A 201 12.94 9.44 11.99
N LEU A 202 12.50 8.91 10.85
CA LEU A 202 11.89 7.59 10.76
C LEU A 202 12.98 6.52 10.60
N ASP A 203 13.18 5.72 11.63
CA ASP A 203 14.02 4.54 11.62
C ASP A 203 13.19 3.27 11.39
N LEU A 204 13.83 2.18 10.95
CA LEU A 204 13.18 0.90 10.71
C LEU A 204 13.29 -0.04 11.89
N TYR A 205 12.19 -0.66 12.24
CA TYR A 205 12.07 -1.61 13.33
C TYR A 205 11.40 -2.89 12.91
N LYS A 206 11.64 -3.94 13.68
CA LYS A 206 10.85 -5.17 13.63
C LYS A 206 10.43 -5.62 15.02
N VAL A 207 9.29 -6.28 15.10
CA VAL A 207 8.89 -7.04 16.27
C VAL A 207 9.67 -8.36 16.29
N GLY A 208 10.41 -8.61 17.34
CA GLY A 208 11.15 -9.84 17.57
C GLY A 208 10.70 -10.52 18.85
N ASN A 209 11.26 -11.70 19.12
CA ASN A 209 11.02 -12.43 20.37
C ASN A 209 12.36 -12.76 21.04
N VAL A 210 12.50 -12.35 22.28
CA VAL A 210 13.66 -12.67 23.12
C VAL A 210 13.18 -13.34 24.40
N ALA A 211 13.58 -14.57 24.61
CA ALA A 211 13.20 -15.38 25.78
C ALA A 211 11.67 -15.44 26.02
N GLY A 212 10.88 -15.54 24.95
CA GLY A 212 9.42 -15.65 25.02
C GLY A 212 8.68 -14.31 25.18
N LYS A 213 9.38 -13.19 25.18
CA LYS A 213 8.79 -11.84 25.21
C LYS A 213 8.97 -11.14 23.87
N GLU A 214 7.90 -10.52 23.39
CA GLU A 214 7.99 -9.62 22.24
C GLU A 214 8.80 -8.37 22.60
N VAL A 215 9.67 -7.96 21.70
CA VAL A 215 10.54 -6.79 21.82
C VAL A 215 10.65 -6.07 20.48
N ILE A 216 10.93 -4.77 20.54
CA ILE A 216 11.25 -3.99 19.34
C ILE A 216 12.74 -4.06 19.07
N ILE A 217 13.10 -4.45 17.86
CA ILE A 217 14.47 -4.54 17.38
C ILE A 217 14.67 -3.44 16.34
N HIS A 218 15.56 -2.48 16.66
CA HIS A 218 16.02 -1.46 15.70
C HIS A 218 16.87 -2.13 14.62
N LEU A 219 16.56 -1.88 13.36
CA LEU A 219 17.36 -2.38 12.25
C LEU A 219 18.55 -1.46 12.01
N PRO A 220 19.75 -2.01 11.74
CA PRO A 220 20.91 -1.17 11.44
C PRO A 220 20.66 -0.38 10.15
N ALA A 221 21.28 0.81 10.07
CA ALA A 221 21.37 1.54 8.81
C ALA A 221 22.06 0.67 7.74
N PRO A 222 21.66 0.74 6.47
CA PRO A 222 22.25 0.00 5.38
C PRO A 222 23.69 0.40 5.12
#